data_3e1b8df2df8d8e9833de58bd4c04af0d
#
_entry.id   3e1b8df2df8d8e9833de58bd4c04af0d
#
_cell.length_a   1.000
_cell.length_b   1.000
_cell.length_c   1.000
_cell.angle_alpha   90.00
_cell.angle_beta   90.00
_cell.angle_gamma   90.00
#
_symmetry.space_group_name_H-M   'P 1'
#
loop_
_entity.id
_entity.type
_entity.pdbx_description
1 polymer ?
#
loop_
_entity_poly.entity_id
_entity_poly.type
_entity_poly.pdbx_seq_one_letter_code
_entity_poly.pdbx_strand_id
1 'polypeptide(L)'
;AYSDLQKAVLYEGTSCSALQETFPNIAVPKTVAQGRFEGVEPMLWRRLQEKGGDAKGMEGYFLHTPCRACGGERLNPLSRGAAVRDVRLPQLSALSLDELRRWLEKLEQELPSAHQKLVEPYLLDLQTKLRRLSDVGLGYLSLERQAGTLSGGETQRLRLAAALDSDITGIFYMLD
;
A
#
# COMPACT_ATOMS: atom_id res chain seq x y z
N ALA A 1 30.03 -23.31 15.93
CA ALA A 1 29.38 -22.55 14.85
C ALA A 1 28.66 -23.55 13.93
N TYR A 2 27.49 -23.20 13.39
CA TYR A 2 26.78 -24.03 12.39
C TYR A 2 27.60 -24.08 11.09
N SER A 3 27.60 -25.26 10.42
CA SER A 3 28.07 -25.36 9.04
C SER A 3 27.20 -24.59 8.07
N ASP A 4 27.70 -24.31 6.86
CA ASP A 4 26.94 -23.57 5.87
C ASP A 4 25.67 -24.31 5.41
N LEU A 5 25.74 -25.65 5.31
CA LEU A 5 24.56 -26.48 5.07
C LEU A 5 23.53 -26.37 6.20
N GLN A 6 23.96 -26.39 7.47
CA GLN A 6 23.06 -26.24 8.62
C GLN A 6 22.39 -24.86 8.62
N LYS A 7 23.14 -23.82 8.26
CA LYS A 7 22.58 -22.47 8.10
C LYS A 7 21.55 -22.41 6.97
N ALA A 8 21.89 -22.97 5.78
CA ALA A 8 20.96 -23.00 4.66
C ALA A 8 19.66 -23.71 5.03
N VAL A 9 19.73 -24.87 5.66
CA VAL A 9 18.53 -25.59 6.13
C VAL A 9 17.77 -24.79 7.18
N LEU A 10 18.44 -24.12 8.11
CA LEU A 10 17.79 -23.29 9.13
C LEU A 10 17.05 -22.11 8.53
N TYR A 11 17.64 -21.41 7.58
CA TYR A 11 17.05 -20.22 6.98
C TYR A 11 16.02 -20.54 5.90
N GLU A 12 16.35 -21.43 4.97
CA GLU A 12 15.54 -21.70 3.76
C GLU A 12 14.67 -22.97 3.87
N GLY A 13 14.92 -23.78 4.92
CA GLY A 13 14.19 -25.02 5.16
C GLY A 13 14.78 -26.23 4.42
N THR A 14 14.07 -27.34 4.54
CA THR A 14 14.49 -28.63 3.95
C THR A 14 14.34 -28.70 2.42
N SER A 15 13.88 -27.64 1.79
CA SER A 15 13.81 -27.52 0.32
C SER A 15 14.97 -26.72 -0.27
N CYS A 16 15.95 -26.30 0.53
CA CYS A 16 17.09 -25.54 0.05
C CYS A 16 17.94 -26.39 -0.93
N SER A 17 18.53 -25.72 -1.93
CA SER A 17 19.39 -26.37 -2.94
C SER A 17 20.60 -27.07 -2.30
N ALA A 18 21.22 -26.46 -1.30
CA ALA A 18 22.36 -27.00 -0.59
C ALA A 18 22.09 -28.40 0.05
N LEU A 19 20.88 -28.63 0.57
CA LEU A 19 20.49 -29.93 1.09
C LEU A 19 20.32 -30.95 -0.04
N GLN A 20 19.68 -30.56 -1.13
CA GLN A 20 19.47 -31.44 -2.28
C GLN A 20 20.76 -31.81 -2.99
N GLU A 21 21.70 -30.88 -3.11
CA GLU A 21 23.05 -31.14 -3.67
C GLU A 21 23.86 -32.08 -2.79
N THR A 22 23.79 -31.88 -1.46
CA THR A 22 24.55 -32.72 -0.51
C THR A 22 23.95 -34.13 -0.36
N PHE A 23 22.61 -34.21 -0.42
CA PHE A 23 21.86 -35.46 -0.22
C PHE A 23 20.78 -35.65 -1.32
N PRO A 24 21.18 -36.02 -2.55
CA PRO A 24 20.24 -36.06 -3.69
C PRO A 24 19.04 -37.00 -3.50
N ASN A 25 19.21 -38.04 -2.68
CA ASN A 25 18.18 -39.07 -2.46
C ASN A 25 17.38 -38.90 -1.15
N ILE A 26 17.50 -37.73 -0.48
CA ILE A 26 16.77 -37.51 0.76
C ILE A 26 15.25 -37.33 0.47
N ALA A 27 14.44 -38.10 1.17
CA ALA A 27 12.98 -37.94 1.11
C ALA A 27 12.55 -36.80 2.06
N VAL A 28 12.28 -35.63 1.49
CA VAL A 28 11.77 -34.48 2.26
C VAL A 28 10.23 -34.52 2.28
N PRO A 29 9.57 -34.36 3.46
CA PRO A 29 8.12 -34.28 3.54
C PRO A 29 7.57 -33.14 2.68
N LYS A 30 6.44 -33.39 2.01
CA LYS A 30 5.86 -32.42 1.05
C LYS A 30 5.25 -31.20 1.72
N THR A 31 4.72 -31.35 2.93
CA THR A 31 3.99 -30.31 3.65
C THR A 31 4.48 -30.14 5.07
N VAL A 32 4.26 -28.96 5.67
CA VAL A 32 4.56 -28.69 7.08
C VAL A 32 3.80 -29.65 8.02
N ALA A 33 2.54 -29.99 7.67
CA ALA A 33 1.74 -30.95 8.42
C ALA A 33 2.34 -32.38 8.43
N GLN A 34 3.11 -32.73 7.39
CA GLN A 34 3.85 -34.00 7.30
C GLN A 34 5.25 -33.94 7.91
N GLY A 35 5.59 -32.85 8.63
CA GLY A 35 6.87 -32.67 9.29
C GLY A 35 7.95 -31.98 8.43
N ARG A 36 7.59 -31.35 7.31
CA ARG A 36 8.53 -30.52 6.54
C ARG A 36 8.93 -29.30 7.36
N PHE A 37 10.22 -29.12 7.55
CA PHE A 37 10.74 -27.89 8.12
C PHE A 37 10.84 -26.83 7.02
N GLU A 38 10.05 -25.75 7.14
CA GLU A 38 9.94 -24.71 6.12
C GLU A 38 11.10 -23.70 6.12
N GLY A 39 11.84 -23.61 7.22
CA GLY A 39 12.88 -22.61 7.42
C GLY A 39 12.36 -21.32 8.05
N VAL A 40 13.28 -20.53 8.61
CA VAL A 40 12.92 -19.27 9.29
C VAL A 40 12.43 -18.21 8.30
N GLU A 41 13.08 -18.08 7.15
CA GLU A 41 12.75 -17.06 6.16
C GLU A 41 11.37 -17.28 5.52
N PRO A 42 11.04 -18.45 4.94
CA PRO A 42 9.70 -18.71 4.44
C PRO A 42 8.60 -18.60 5.51
N MET A 43 8.87 -19.01 6.74
CA MET A 43 7.95 -18.86 7.86
C MET A 43 7.64 -17.39 8.15
N LEU A 44 8.66 -16.52 8.16
CA LEU A 44 8.47 -15.08 8.37
C LEU A 44 7.65 -14.45 7.24
N TRP A 45 7.95 -14.80 5.98
CA TRP A 45 7.18 -14.32 4.81
C TRP A 45 5.72 -14.78 4.86
N ARG A 46 5.46 -16.05 5.21
CA ARG A 46 4.10 -16.57 5.36
C ARG A 46 3.34 -15.81 6.44
N ARG A 47 3.96 -15.59 7.62
CA ARG A 47 3.35 -14.81 8.71
C ARG A 47 3.04 -13.38 8.32
N LEU A 48 3.91 -12.74 7.55
CA LEU A 48 3.69 -11.40 7.03
C LEU A 48 2.47 -11.37 6.08
N GLN A 49 2.37 -12.37 5.19
CA GLN A 49 1.23 -12.50 4.28
C GLN A 49 -0.10 -12.76 5.04
N GLU A 50 -0.09 -13.65 6.03
CA GLU A 50 -1.26 -13.92 6.88
C GLU A 50 -1.76 -12.68 7.62
N LYS A 51 -0.87 -11.73 7.94
CA LYS A 51 -1.18 -10.43 8.52
C LYS A 51 -1.49 -9.33 7.49
N GLY A 52 -1.68 -9.67 6.23
CA GLY A 52 -1.96 -8.70 5.16
C GLY A 52 -0.79 -7.74 4.87
N GLY A 53 0.44 -8.15 5.17
CA GLY A 53 1.64 -7.33 4.98
C GLY A 53 1.99 -6.43 6.18
N ASP A 54 1.22 -6.51 7.28
CA ASP A 54 1.55 -5.79 8.52
C ASP A 54 2.69 -6.49 9.27
N ALA A 55 3.87 -5.85 9.28
CA ALA A 55 5.05 -6.36 9.97
C ALA A 55 5.04 -6.11 11.49
N LYS A 56 3.93 -5.65 12.08
CA LYS A 56 3.84 -5.34 13.51
C LYS A 56 4.29 -6.50 14.39
N GLY A 57 5.30 -6.25 15.21
CA GLY A 57 5.97 -7.25 16.04
C GLY A 57 7.01 -8.12 15.30
N MET A 58 7.31 -7.78 14.04
CA MET A 58 8.34 -8.44 13.22
C MET A 58 9.24 -7.42 12.51
N GLU A 59 9.20 -6.15 12.89
CA GLU A 59 9.88 -5.04 12.20
C GLU A 59 11.39 -5.26 12.10
N GLY A 60 11.98 -5.88 13.12
CA GLY A 60 13.43 -6.18 13.14
C GLY A 60 13.89 -7.25 12.14
N TYR A 61 12.95 -7.97 11.52
CA TYR A 61 13.28 -9.03 10.53
C TYR A 61 13.09 -8.55 9.09
N PHE A 62 12.47 -7.40 8.87
CA PHE A 62 12.20 -6.88 7.52
C PHE A 62 12.81 -5.50 7.32
N LEU A 63 13.51 -5.34 6.21
CA LEU A 63 14.04 -4.05 5.76
C LEU A 63 13.16 -3.51 4.63
N HIS A 64 12.54 -2.36 4.87
CA HIS A 64 11.77 -1.66 3.86
C HIS A 64 12.72 -0.82 2.98
N THR A 65 12.81 -1.15 1.72
CA THR A 65 13.59 -0.39 0.75
C THR A 65 12.71 0.09 -0.40
N PRO A 66 12.94 1.30 -0.94
CA PRO A 66 12.25 1.74 -2.14
C PRO A 66 12.48 0.75 -3.29
N CYS A 67 11.45 0.47 -4.06
CA CYS A 67 11.57 -0.38 -5.25
C CYS A 67 12.57 0.22 -6.24
N ARG A 68 13.57 -0.56 -6.67
CA ARG A 68 14.60 -0.09 -7.61
C ARG A 68 14.03 0.30 -8.98
N ALA A 69 12.93 -0.32 -9.41
CA ALA A 69 12.31 -0.04 -10.70
C ALA A 69 11.49 1.26 -10.71
N CYS A 70 10.84 1.62 -9.59
CA CYS A 70 9.96 2.80 -9.54
C CYS A 70 10.36 3.85 -8.49
N GLY A 71 11.46 3.63 -7.75
CA GLY A 71 11.91 4.56 -6.71
C GLY A 71 10.91 4.78 -5.57
N GLY A 72 9.93 3.89 -5.40
CA GLY A 72 8.85 4.06 -4.43
C GLY A 72 7.55 4.65 -5.00
N GLU A 73 7.55 5.16 -6.23
CA GLU A 73 6.37 5.81 -6.86
C GLU A 73 5.21 4.84 -7.16
N ARG A 74 5.42 3.50 -7.10
CA ARG A 74 4.42 2.42 -7.28
C ARG A 74 3.67 2.44 -8.62
N LEU A 75 4.15 3.19 -9.59
CA LEU A 75 3.59 3.34 -10.91
C LEU A 75 4.53 2.70 -11.96
N ASN A 76 3.97 2.22 -13.06
CA ASN A 76 4.75 1.78 -14.21
C ASN A 76 5.45 2.98 -14.90
N PRO A 77 6.47 2.77 -15.74
CA PRO A 77 7.21 3.87 -16.36
C PRO A 77 6.35 4.84 -17.18
N LEU A 78 5.31 4.32 -17.86
CA LEU A 78 4.41 5.15 -18.67
C LEU A 78 3.56 6.07 -17.78
N SER A 79 2.93 5.51 -16.74
CA SER A 79 2.11 6.29 -15.81
C SER A 79 2.92 7.29 -14.99
N ARG A 80 4.19 7.00 -14.72
CA ARG A 80 5.10 7.95 -14.05
C ARG A 80 5.39 9.19 -14.88
N GLY A 81 5.38 9.05 -16.22
CA GLY A 81 5.55 10.16 -17.15
C GLY A 81 4.31 11.01 -17.34
N ALA A 82 3.13 10.54 -16.91
CA ALA A 82 1.91 11.33 -16.99
C ALA A 82 1.98 12.58 -16.09
N ALA A 83 1.73 13.74 -16.69
CA ALA A 83 1.75 15.02 -16.00
C ALA A 83 0.57 15.88 -16.42
N VAL A 84 0.08 16.67 -15.48
CA VAL A 84 -0.90 17.75 -15.72
C VAL A 84 -0.22 19.05 -15.35
N ARG A 85 -0.03 19.95 -16.32
CA ARG A 85 0.70 21.23 -16.14
C ARG A 85 2.07 21.03 -15.49
N ASP A 86 2.85 20.14 -16.07
CA ASP A 86 4.21 19.81 -15.63
C ASP A 86 4.32 19.19 -14.22
N VAL A 87 3.19 18.95 -13.55
CA VAL A 87 3.16 18.21 -12.27
C VAL A 87 2.80 16.76 -12.54
N ARG A 88 3.71 15.85 -12.19
CA ARG A 88 3.53 14.41 -12.41
C ARG A 88 2.59 13.82 -11.38
N LEU A 89 1.91 12.73 -11.75
CA LEU A 89 0.98 12.02 -10.87
C LEU A 89 1.59 11.63 -9.51
N PRO A 90 2.84 11.13 -9.41
CA PRO A 90 3.46 10.87 -8.11
C PRO A 90 3.58 12.12 -7.22
N GLN A 91 3.88 13.27 -7.81
CA GLN A 91 3.98 14.53 -7.07
C GLN A 91 2.62 14.97 -6.52
N LEU A 92 1.55 14.79 -7.31
CA LEU A 92 0.18 15.07 -6.84
C LEU A 92 -0.25 14.13 -5.72
N SER A 93 0.11 12.84 -5.80
CA SER A 93 -0.23 11.86 -4.74
C SER A 93 0.53 12.09 -3.44
N ALA A 94 1.69 12.74 -3.49
CA ALA A 94 2.49 13.08 -2.31
C ALA A 94 1.98 14.33 -1.57
N LEU A 95 1.17 15.18 -2.23
CA LEU A 95 0.55 16.33 -1.58
C LEU A 95 -0.40 15.88 -0.48
N SER A 96 -0.56 16.70 0.56
CA SER A 96 -1.68 16.56 1.48
C SER A 96 -3.02 16.73 0.75
N LEU A 97 -4.09 16.14 1.25
CA LEU A 97 -5.41 16.24 0.63
C LEU A 97 -5.87 17.71 0.51
N ASP A 98 -5.51 18.55 1.50
CA ASP A 98 -5.81 19.98 1.46
C ASP A 98 -4.97 20.72 0.42
N GLU A 99 -3.70 20.35 0.20
CA GLU A 99 -2.86 20.92 -0.85
C GLU A 99 -3.34 20.47 -2.23
N LEU A 100 -3.68 19.18 -2.37
CA LEU A 100 -4.22 18.64 -3.61
C LEU A 100 -5.54 19.33 -3.99
N ARG A 101 -6.44 19.57 -3.02
CA ARG A 101 -7.69 20.31 -3.24
C ARG A 101 -7.42 21.72 -3.75
N ARG A 102 -6.52 22.46 -3.11
CA ARG A 102 -6.14 23.81 -3.57
C ARG A 102 -5.51 23.81 -4.97
N TRP A 103 -4.72 22.78 -5.27
CA TRP A 103 -4.13 22.62 -6.61
C TRP A 103 -5.21 22.35 -7.66
N LEU A 104 -6.23 21.52 -7.36
CA LEU A 104 -7.36 21.27 -8.28
C LEU A 104 -8.23 22.52 -8.49
N GLU A 105 -8.50 23.29 -7.44
CA GLU A 105 -9.22 24.58 -7.54
C GLU A 105 -8.49 25.56 -8.48
N LYS A 106 -7.18 25.63 -8.35
CA LYS A 106 -6.35 26.47 -9.25
C LYS A 106 -6.33 25.92 -10.68
N LEU A 107 -6.22 24.60 -10.85
CA LEU A 107 -6.26 23.95 -12.16
C LEU A 107 -7.58 24.28 -12.88
N GLU A 108 -8.72 24.20 -12.20
CA GLU A 108 -10.04 24.49 -12.75
C GLU A 108 -10.13 25.92 -13.31
N GLN A 109 -9.63 26.91 -12.56
CA GLN A 109 -9.63 28.33 -12.97
C GLN A 109 -8.75 28.60 -14.19
N GLU A 110 -7.72 27.81 -14.39
CA GLU A 110 -6.71 28.01 -15.43
C GLU A 110 -6.91 27.12 -16.66
N LEU A 111 -7.92 26.22 -16.66
CA LEU A 111 -8.23 25.36 -17.79
C LEU A 111 -8.82 26.16 -18.95
N PRO A 112 -8.39 25.90 -20.20
CA PRO A 112 -9.07 26.46 -21.37
C PRO A 112 -10.54 26.02 -21.42
N SER A 113 -11.44 26.93 -21.79
CA SER A 113 -12.90 26.67 -21.83
C SER A 113 -13.29 25.48 -22.69
N ALA A 114 -12.50 25.15 -23.71
CA ALA A 114 -12.70 23.96 -24.54
C ALA A 114 -12.56 22.63 -23.75
N HIS A 115 -11.75 22.61 -22.72
CA HIS A 115 -11.52 21.42 -21.89
C HIS A 115 -12.34 21.41 -20.61
N GLN A 116 -12.78 22.58 -20.13
CA GLN A 116 -13.53 22.70 -18.89
C GLN A 116 -14.75 21.78 -18.85
N LYS A 117 -15.60 21.83 -19.88
CA LYS A 117 -16.82 20.99 -19.95
C LYS A 117 -16.56 19.50 -19.91
N LEU A 118 -15.41 19.06 -20.41
CA LEU A 118 -15.04 17.64 -20.43
C LEU A 118 -14.58 17.16 -19.05
N VAL A 119 -13.84 18.01 -18.34
CA VAL A 119 -13.20 17.60 -17.06
C VAL A 119 -13.98 18.04 -15.83
N GLU A 120 -14.91 19.00 -15.96
CA GLU A 120 -15.71 19.54 -14.86
C GLU A 120 -16.38 18.47 -13.98
N PRO A 121 -17.06 17.43 -14.52
CA PRO A 121 -17.68 16.40 -13.68
C PRO A 121 -16.67 15.65 -12.81
N TYR A 122 -15.48 15.38 -13.36
CA TYR A 122 -14.41 14.67 -12.64
C TYR A 122 -13.77 15.56 -11.58
N LEU A 123 -13.56 16.86 -11.88
CA LEU A 123 -13.02 17.82 -10.92
C LEU A 123 -13.99 18.02 -9.75
N LEU A 124 -15.28 18.16 -10.04
CA LEU A 124 -16.31 18.32 -9.02
C LEU A 124 -16.39 17.12 -8.08
N ASP A 125 -16.36 15.91 -8.63
CA ASP A 125 -16.33 14.66 -7.85
C ASP A 125 -15.09 14.58 -6.95
N LEU A 126 -13.90 14.83 -7.51
CA LEU A 126 -12.65 14.84 -6.75
C LEU A 126 -12.65 15.90 -5.65
N GLN A 127 -13.04 17.13 -5.95
CA GLN A 127 -13.11 18.22 -4.97
C GLN A 127 -14.10 17.89 -3.84
N THR A 128 -15.25 17.29 -4.18
CA THR A 128 -16.25 16.86 -3.20
C THR A 128 -15.68 15.81 -2.25
N LYS A 129 -15.01 14.77 -2.78
CA LYS A 129 -14.39 13.71 -1.98
C LYS A 129 -13.27 14.25 -1.09
N LEU A 130 -12.39 15.11 -1.64
CA LEU A 130 -11.33 15.74 -0.88
C LEU A 130 -11.85 16.63 0.23
N ARG A 131 -12.91 17.42 -0.03
CA ARG A 131 -13.55 18.24 0.99
C ARG A 131 -14.11 17.40 2.13
N ARG A 132 -14.84 16.32 1.84
CA ARG A 132 -15.36 15.41 2.87
C ARG A 132 -14.25 14.82 3.75
N LEU A 133 -13.11 14.44 3.14
CA LEU A 133 -11.95 13.96 3.89
C LEU A 133 -11.36 15.05 4.79
N SER A 134 -11.30 16.30 4.31
CA SER A 134 -10.86 17.44 5.11
C SER A 134 -11.85 17.75 6.25
N ASP A 135 -13.16 17.69 5.99
CA ASP A 135 -14.22 17.97 6.97
C ASP A 135 -14.17 16.97 8.16
N VAL A 136 -13.78 15.72 7.92
CA VAL A 136 -13.55 14.75 9.01
C VAL A 136 -12.15 14.84 9.62
N GLY A 137 -11.37 15.88 9.27
CA GLY A 137 -10.06 16.14 9.84
C GLY A 137 -8.94 15.25 9.31
N LEU A 138 -9.03 14.77 8.07
CA LEU A 138 -8.01 13.96 7.39
C LEU A 138 -7.23 14.75 6.32
N GLY A 139 -7.42 16.06 6.22
CA GLY A 139 -6.82 16.92 5.19
C GLY A 139 -5.29 16.90 5.13
N TYR A 140 -4.63 16.53 6.23
CA TYR A 140 -3.17 16.39 6.33
C TYR A 140 -2.61 15.09 5.72
N LEU A 141 -3.46 14.08 5.46
CA LEU A 141 -3.02 12.83 4.84
C LEU A 141 -2.68 13.05 3.37
N SER A 142 -1.86 12.16 2.81
CA SER A 142 -1.59 12.10 1.37
C SER A 142 -2.15 10.80 0.77
N LEU A 143 -2.42 10.81 -0.55
CA LEU A 143 -2.85 9.60 -1.27
C LEU A 143 -1.76 8.52 -1.33
N GLU A 144 -0.52 8.91 -1.14
CA GLU A 144 0.63 8.02 -1.08
C GLU A 144 0.66 7.17 0.20
N ARG A 145 0.02 7.63 1.27
CA ARG A 145 0.05 6.96 2.57
C ARG A 145 -0.59 5.57 2.51
N GLN A 146 0.13 4.57 3.00
CA GLN A 146 -0.36 3.19 3.03
C GLN A 146 -1.48 3.04 4.06
N ALA A 147 -2.57 2.37 3.67
CA ALA A 147 -3.72 2.14 4.55
C ALA A 147 -3.36 1.42 5.86
N GLY A 148 -2.40 0.48 5.83
CA GLY A 148 -1.92 -0.24 7.02
C GLY A 148 -1.16 0.63 8.03
N THR A 149 -0.76 1.86 7.66
CA THR A 149 -0.10 2.82 8.57
C THR A 149 -1.05 3.81 9.21
N LEU A 150 -2.34 3.75 8.89
CA LEU A 150 -3.36 4.59 9.48
C LEU A 150 -3.64 4.16 10.93
N SER A 151 -3.80 5.13 11.81
CA SER A 151 -4.28 4.88 13.17
C SER A 151 -5.75 4.42 13.17
N GLY A 152 -6.20 3.82 14.27
CA GLY A 152 -7.59 3.42 14.42
C GLY A 152 -8.58 4.58 14.20
N GLY A 153 -8.29 5.76 14.77
CA GLY A 153 -9.11 6.95 14.57
C GLY A 153 -9.07 7.51 13.14
N GLU A 154 -7.94 7.43 12.43
CA GLU A 154 -7.86 7.80 11.01
C GLU A 154 -8.70 6.85 10.16
N THR A 155 -8.62 5.54 10.44
CA THR A 155 -9.42 4.51 9.74
C THR A 155 -10.92 4.71 9.96
N GLN A 156 -11.35 5.02 11.18
CA GLN A 156 -12.77 5.32 11.48
C GLN A 156 -13.25 6.55 10.71
N ARG A 157 -12.48 7.65 10.75
CA ARG A 157 -12.81 8.88 10.02
C ARG A 157 -12.84 8.68 8.51
N LEU A 158 -11.93 7.87 7.96
CA LEU A 158 -11.94 7.51 6.55
C LEU A 158 -13.22 6.74 6.16
N ARG A 159 -13.65 5.78 7.00
CA ARG A 159 -14.91 5.06 6.81
C ARG A 159 -16.12 5.99 6.89
N LEU A 160 -16.10 6.96 7.81
CA LEU A 160 -17.15 7.98 7.91
C LEU A 160 -17.24 8.82 6.64
N ALA A 161 -16.11 9.33 6.13
CA ALA A 161 -16.07 10.09 4.89
C ALA A 161 -16.61 9.28 3.70
N ALA A 162 -16.24 7.98 3.61
CA ALA A 162 -16.74 7.08 2.57
C ALA A 162 -18.26 6.81 2.71
N ALA A 163 -18.76 6.72 3.94
CA ALA A 163 -20.18 6.54 4.20
C ALA A 163 -21.01 7.77 3.80
N LEU A 164 -20.48 8.97 3.99
CA LEU A 164 -21.09 10.23 3.56
C LEU A 164 -21.11 10.40 2.02
N ASP A 165 -20.36 9.58 1.29
CA ASP A 165 -20.36 9.56 -0.19
C ASP A 165 -21.53 8.74 -0.76
N SER A 166 -22.21 7.92 0.05
CA SER A 166 -23.34 7.13 -0.40
C SER A 166 -24.63 7.97 -0.37
N ASP A 167 -25.41 7.89 -1.43
CA ASP A 167 -26.76 8.50 -1.49
C ASP A 167 -27.81 7.74 -0.64
N ILE A 168 -27.37 6.80 0.19
CA ILE A 168 -28.25 5.99 1.03
C ILE A 168 -28.67 6.83 2.24
N THR A 169 -29.94 7.17 2.32
CA THR A 169 -30.57 7.86 3.45
C THR A 169 -31.11 6.84 4.47
N GLY A 170 -31.15 7.23 5.76
CA GLY A 170 -31.76 6.41 6.81
C GLY A 170 -30.80 5.39 7.48
N ILE A 171 -29.47 5.54 7.30
CA ILE A 171 -28.47 4.74 8.00
C ILE A 171 -27.98 5.47 9.24
N PHE A 172 -27.92 4.78 10.36
CA PHE A 172 -27.26 5.25 11.57
C PHE A 172 -25.84 4.69 11.65
N TYR A 173 -24.86 5.58 11.83
CA TYR A 173 -23.46 5.20 12.06
C TYR A 173 -23.18 5.30 13.55
N MET A 174 -22.79 4.18 14.18
CA MET A 174 -22.22 4.19 15.52
C MET A 174 -20.70 4.31 15.40
N LEU A 175 -20.14 5.34 16.02
CA LEU A 175 -18.70 5.59 16.13
C LEU A 175 -18.30 5.35 17.57
N ASP A 176 -17.32 4.48 17.80
CA ASP A 176 -16.66 4.27 19.11
C ASP A 176 -15.55 5.31 19.30
#